data_5718fc3ab049eb135de4e2f57fe28658
#
_entry.id   5718fc3ab049eb135de4e2f57fe28658
#
_cell.length_a   1.000
_cell.length_b   1.000
_cell.length_c   1.000
_cell.angle_alpha   90.00
_cell.angle_beta   90.00
_cell.angle_gamma   90.00
#
_symmetry.space_group_name_H-M   'P 1'
#
loop_
_entity.id
_entity.type
_entity.pdbx_description
1 polymer ?
#
loop_
_entity_poly.entity_id
_entity_poly.type
_entity_poly.pdbx_seq_one_letter_code
_entity_poly.pdbx_strand_id
1 'polypeptide(L)'
;MRRSILAIDDSKAIRFLLHTVLGKDHQVVTAPDACSAMFWLAKKDLPDLIIVDPQLPDVQNWELIAEFSSSAIYRDIPLIVLSSLDKDTTAAKCLQYGIAEYFTKPFDPLELNETVKKVMSRVAPVSTVTK
;
A
#
# COMPACT_ATOMS: atom_id res chain seq x y z
N MET A 1 -19.96 -2.07 4.78
CA MET A 1 -19.24 -2.00 3.50
C MET A 1 -17.76 -2.26 3.72
N ARG A 2 -17.19 -3.07 2.89
CA ARG A 2 -15.77 -3.43 3.04
C ARG A 2 -14.89 -2.30 2.54
N ARG A 3 -13.80 -2.08 3.24
CA ARG A 3 -12.80 -1.12 2.79
C ARG A 3 -11.92 -1.74 1.73
N SER A 4 -11.31 -0.91 0.91
CA SER A 4 -10.52 -1.37 -0.22
C SER A 4 -9.03 -1.12 -0.01
N ILE A 5 -8.22 -2.07 -0.47
CA ILE A 5 -6.77 -2.02 -0.41
C ILE A 5 -6.24 -2.22 -1.82
N LEU A 6 -5.32 -1.36 -2.24
CA LEU A 6 -4.55 -1.56 -3.46
C LEU A 6 -3.16 -2.03 -3.06
N ALA A 7 -2.78 -3.21 -3.52
CA ALA A 7 -1.47 -3.80 -3.20
C ALA A 7 -0.62 -3.88 -4.46
N ILE A 8 0.53 -3.20 -4.44
CA ILE A 8 1.40 -3.06 -5.61
C ILE A 8 2.72 -3.76 -5.33
N ASP A 9 2.97 -4.88 -6.03
CA ASP A 9 4.18 -5.68 -5.81
C ASP A 9 4.40 -6.54 -7.06
N ASP A 10 5.63 -6.59 -7.55
CA ASP A 10 5.91 -7.35 -8.76
C ASP A 10 5.99 -8.86 -8.53
N SER A 11 6.05 -9.30 -7.28
CA SER A 11 6.07 -10.72 -6.95
C SER A 11 4.67 -11.31 -6.99
N LYS A 12 4.46 -12.27 -7.87
CA LYS A 12 3.17 -12.95 -7.96
C LYS A 12 2.84 -13.65 -6.64
N ALA A 13 3.84 -14.25 -5.99
CA ALA A 13 3.63 -14.95 -4.73
C ALA A 13 3.18 -13.98 -3.63
N ILE A 14 3.79 -12.81 -3.56
CA ILE A 14 3.40 -11.80 -2.58
C ILE A 14 1.98 -11.29 -2.86
N ARG A 15 1.66 -11.01 -4.12
CA ARG A 15 0.30 -10.57 -4.46
C ARG A 15 -0.73 -11.60 -4.06
N PHE A 16 -0.46 -12.89 -4.30
CA PHE A 16 -1.37 -13.96 -3.92
C PHE A 16 -1.53 -14.01 -2.40
N LEU A 17 -0.42 -13.90 -1.67
CA LEU A 17 -0.43 -13.91 -0.22
C LEU A 17 -1.27 -12.75 0.32
N LEU A 18 -1.05 -11.55 -0.19
CA LEU A 18 -1.79 -10.36 0.27
C LEU A 18 -3.28 -10.51 -0.02
N HIS A 19 -3.62 -10.98 -1.20
CA HIS A 19 -5.02 -11.20 -1.55
C HIS A 19 -5.68 -12.21 -0.62
N THR A 20 -4.96 -13.29 -0.31
CA THR A 20 -5.50 -14.34 0.55
C THR A 20 -5.67 -13.88 1.98
N VAL A 21 -4.65 -13.24 2.53
CA VAL A 21 -4.66 -12.86 3.95
C VAL A 21 -5.59 -11.68 4.20
N LEU A 22 -5.49 -10.66 3.38
CA LEU A 22 -6.25 -9.42 3.59
C LEU A 22 -7.64 -9.47 3.00
N GLY A 23 -7.85 -10.34 2.02
CA GLY A 23 -9.13 -10.45 1.33
C GLY A 23 -10.26 -11.03 2.16
N LYS A 24 -9.93 -11.58 3.34
CA LYS A 24 -10.97 -12.09 4.24
C LYS A 24 -11.82 -10.95 4.79
N ASP A 25 -11.19 -9.82 5.08
CA ASP A 25 -11.87 -8.69 5.72
C ASP A 25 -11.92 -7.43 4.86
N HIS A 26 -11.23 -7.44 3.72
CA HIS A 26 -11.12 -6.25 2.88
C HIS A 26 -11.29 -6.61 1.41
N GLN A 27 -11.63 -5.61 0.62
CA GLN A 27 -11.64 -5.76 -0.83
C GLN A 27 -10.23 -5.43 -1.33
N VAL A 28 -9.54 -6.44 -1.86
CA VAL A 28 -8.13 -6.29 -2.26
C VAL A 28 -8.00 -6.33 -3.77
N VAL A 29 -7.33 -5.32 -4.32
CA VAL A 29 -6.94 -5.29 -5.72
C VAL A 29 -5.43 -5.29 -5.75
N THR A 30 -4.83 -6.10 -6.63
CA THR A 30 -3.38 -6.19 -6.75
C THR A 30 -2.93 -5.68 -8.11
N ALA A 31 -1.71 -5.13 -8.15
CA ALA A 31 -1.10 -4.65 -9.38
C ALA A 31 0.39 -5.05 -9.38
N PRO A 32 0.92 -5.51 -10.53
CA PRO A 32 2.31 -5.98 -10.57
C PRO A 32 3.33 -4.87 -10.81
N ASP A 33 2.89 -3.68 -11.19
CA ASP A 33 3.79 -2.59 -11.55
C ASP A 33 3.09 -1.25 -11.36
N ALA A 34 3.86 -0.17 -11.52
CA ALA A 34 3.34 1.18 -11.32
C ALA A 34 2.30 1.54 -12.37
N CYS A 35 2.53 1.16 -13.61
CA CYS A 35 1.62 1.48 -14.72
C CYS A 35 0.24 0.89 -14.47
N SER A 36 0.18 -0.39 -14.09
CA SER A 36 -1.09 -1.06 -13.80
C SER A 36 -1.81 -0.41 -12.62
N ALA A 37 -1.04 -0.05 -11.59
CA ALA A 37 -1.61 0.60 -10.40
C ALA A 37 -2.22 1.95 -10.76
N MET A 38 -1.50 2.77 -11.52
CA MET A 38 -1.98 4.10 -11.90
C MET A 38 -3.17 4.01 -12.84
N PHE A 39 -3.17 3.02 -13.73
CA PHE A 39 -4.31 2.79 -14.62
C PHE A 39 -5.58 2.48 -13.81
N TRP A 40 -5.44 1.62 -12.81
CA TRP A 40 -6.57 1.28 -11.95
C TRP A 40 -7.04 2.49 -11.14
N LEU A 41 -6.09 3.25 -10.57
CA LEU A 41 -6.43 4.42 -9.77
C LEU A 41 -7.17 5.49 -10.58
N ALA A 42 -6.86 5.60 -11.87
CA ALA A 42 -7.50 6.60 -12.72
C ALA A 42 -8.97 6.27 -13.01
N LYS A 43 -9.36 5.00 -12.85
CA LYS A 43 -10.70 4.56 -13.24
C LYS A 43 -11.62 4.23 -12.08
N LYS A 44 -11.07 4.10 -10.88
CA LYS A 44 -11.85 3.63 -9.74
C LYS A 44 -11.85 4.66 -8.63
N ASP A 45 -12.70 4.43 -7.65
CA ASP A 45 -12.67 5.22 -6.44
C ASP A 45 -11.33 4.99 -5.74
N LEU A 46 -10.89 5.98 -4.97
CA LEU A 46 -9.63 5.87 -4.26
C LEU A 46 -9.69 4.75 -3.22
N PRO A 47 -8.62 3.96 -3.09
CA PRO A 47 -8.57 2.94 -2.05
C PRO A 47 -8.41 3.58 -0.68
N ASP A 48 -8.76 2.82 0.35
CA ASP A 48 -8.60 3.27 1.73
C ASP A 48 -7.15 3.09 2.22
N LEU A 49 -6.39 2.24 1.57
CA LEU A 49 -5.01 1.94 1.94
C LEU A 49 -4.25 1.46 0.71
N ILE A 50 -2.98 1.84 0.61
CA ILE A 50 -2.10 1.31 -0.44
C ILE A 50 -0.95 0.60 0.23
N ILE A 51 -0.70 -0.64 -0.19
CA ILE A 51 0.49 -1.42 0.20
C ILE A 51 1.39 -1.44 -1.03
N VAL A 52 2.64 -1.03 -0.89
CA VAL A 52 3.49 -0.83 -2.06
C VAL A 52 4.92 -1.27 -1.81
N ASP A 53 5.48 -1.96 -2.82
CA ASP A 53 6.90 -2.31 -2.85
C ASP A 53 7.65 -1.11 -3.45
N PRO A 54 8.76 -0.67 -2.83
CA PRO A 54 9.52 0.45 -3.39
C PRO A 54 10.25 0.10 -4.69
N GLN A 55 10.42 -1.19 -4.99
CA GLN A 55 11.14 -1.65 -6.18
C GLN A 55 10.15 -2.25 -7.17
N LEU A 56 9.77 -1.48 -8.18
CA LEU A 56 8.85 -1.94 -9.21
C LEU A 56 9.58 -1.94 -10.56
N PRO A 57 9.20 -2.85 -11.49
CA PRO A 57 9.98 -3.05 -12.69
C PRO A 57 9.94 -1.90 -13.70
N ASP A 58 8.94 -1.05 -13.62
CA ASP A 58 8.71 -0.02 -14.64
C ASP A 58 9.01 1.41 -14.17
N VAL A 59 9.51 1.57 -12.93
CA VAL A 59 9.91 2.87 -12.40
C VAL A 59 11.18 2.70 -11.59
N GLN A 60 11.80 3.81 -11.22
CA GLN A 60 12.96 3.77 -10.33
C GLN A 60 12.51 3.44 -8.90
N ASN A 61 13.46 2.92 -8.11
CA ASN A 61 13.16 2.59 -6.71
C ASN A 61 12.62 3.83 -5.98
N TRP A 62 11.55 3.64 -5.22
CA TRP A 62 10.89 4.67 -4.43
C TRP A 62 10.15 5.73 -5.25
N GLU A 63 10.22 5.67 -6.58
CA GLU A 63 9.62 6.72 -7.42
C GLU A 63 8.11 6.80 -7.25
N LEU A 64 7.42 5.66 -7.27
CA LEU A 64 5.97 5.66 -7.11
C LEU A 64 5.55 6.13 -5.72
N ILE A 65 6.31 5.72 -4.69
CA ILE A 65 6.02 6.14 -3.33
C ILE A 65 6.20 7.66 -3.19
N ALA A 66 7.26 8.21 -3.79
CA ALA A 66 7.47 9.65 -3.79
C ALA A 66 6.31 10.38 -4.46
N GLU A 67 5.82 9.83 -5.55
CA GLU A 67 4.70 10.40 -6.28
C GLU A 67 3.42 10.41 -5.44
N PHE A 68 3.11 9.27 -4.80
CA PHE A 68 1.94 9.20 -3.93
C PHE A 68 2.03 10.20 -2.78
N SER A 69 3.21 10.31 -2.18
CA SER A 69 3.39 11.17 -1.00
C SER A 69 3.26 12.65 -1.31
N SER A 70 3.55 13.05 -2.55
CA SER A 70 3.50 14.46 -2.94
C SER A 70 2.25 14.84 -3.72
N SER A 71 1.44 13.87 -4.13
CA SER A 71 0.27 14.12 -4.96
C SER A 71 -0.87 14.69 -4.14
N ALA A 72 -1.49 15.76 -4.66
CA ALA A 72 -2.68 16.32 -4.01
C ALA A 72 -3.83 15.32 -3.99
N ILE A 73 -3.85 14.36 -4.92
CA ILE A 73 -4.93 13.38 -5.01
C ILE A 73 -4.70 12.21 -4.07
N TYR A 74 -3.44 11.74 -3.93
CA TYR A 74 -3.16 10.48 -3.26
C TYR A 74 -2.49 10.62 -1.89
N ARG A 75 -1.98 11.82 -1.55
CA ARG A 75 -1.14 11.96 -0.36
C ARG A 75 -1.84 11.65 0.96
N ASP A 76 -3.17 11.71 0.98
CA ASP A 76 -3.92 11.43 2.20
C ASP A 76 -4.27 9.96 2.36
N ILE A 77 -3.95 9.12 1.36
CA ILE A 77 -4.16 7.69 1.47
C ILE A 77 -2.99 7.10 2.25
N PRO A 78 -3.23 6.39 3.35
CA PRO A 78 -2.13 5.79 4.11
C PRO A 78 -1.39 4.74 3.29
N LEU A 79 -0.08 4.68 3.47
CA LEU A 79 0.79 3.74 2.77
C LEU A 79 1.42 2.79 3.77
N ILE A 80 1.52 1.51 3.39
CA ILE A 80 2.35 0.53 4.07
C ILE A 80 3.36 0.04 3.04
N VAL A 81 4.65 0.09 3.40
CA VAL A 81 5.72 -0.31 2.50
C VAL A 81 6.15 -1.75 2.81
N LEU A 82 6.24 -2.59 1.78
CA LEU A 82 6.82 -3.94 1.88
C LEU A 82 8.09 -3.95 1.04
N SER A 83 9.24 -4.03 1.70
CA SER A 83 10.53 -3.80 1.04
C SER A 83 11.43 -5.01 1.10
N SER A 84 12.12 -5.30 -0.02
CA SER A 84 13.21 -6.29 -0.05
C SER A 84 14.57 -5.63 0.25
N LEU A 85 14.59 -4.31 0.37
CA LEU A 85 15.81 -3.60 0.72
C LEU A 85 16.09 -3.77 2.21
N ASP A 86 17.31 -3.47 2.63
CA ASP A 86 17.67 -3.61 4.03
C ASP A 86 16.84 -2.70 4.92
N LYS A 87 16.78 -3.06 6.20
CA LYS A 87 15.92 -2.38 7.15
C LYS A 87 16.30 -0.92 7.33
N ASP A 88 17.59 -0.63 7.39
CA ASP A 88 18.05 0.75 7.64
C ASP A 88 17.71 1.66 6.46
N THR A 89 17.92 1.18 5.24
CA THR A 89 17.57 1.95 4.04
C THR A 89 16.06 2.18 3.98
N THR A 90 15.28 1.14 4.26
CA THR A 90 13.84 1.22 4.24
C THR A 90 13.34 2.22 5.29
N ALA A 91 13.86 2.14 6.51
CA ALA A 91 13.45 3.04 7.58
C ALA A 91 13.75 4.50 7.23
N ALA A 92 14.95 4.77 6.70
CA ALA A 92 15.34 6.13 6.34
C ALA A 92 14.46 6.71 5.25
N LYS A 93 14.14 5.90 4.22
CA LYS A 93 13.28 6.34 3.14
C LYS A 93 11.84 6.56 3.61
N CYS A 94 11.33 5.68 4.45
CA CYS A 94 9.98 5.85 4.98
C CYS A 94 9.88 7.11 5.82
N LEU A 95 10.91 7.41 6.61
CA LEU A 95 10.94 8.64 7.37
C LEU A 95 10.92 9.85 6.44
N GLN A 96 11.70 9.80 5.36
CA GLN A 96 11.77 10.89 4.37
C GLN A 96 10.39 11.20 3.78
N TYR A 97 9.60 10.17 3.51
CA TYR A 97 8.28 10.33 2.88
C TYR A 97 7.12 10.36 3.87
N GLY A 98 7.42 10.38 5.17
CA GLY A 98 6.38 10.46 6.18
C GLY A 98 5.55 9.18 6.32
N ILE A 99 6.13 8.03 6.01
CA ILE A 99 5.44 6.74 6.07
C ILE A 99 5.76 6.08 7.41
N ALA A 100 4.72 5.81 8.19
CA ALA A 100 4.88 5.29 9.54
C ALA A 100 5.01 3.77 9.60
N GLU A 101 4.44 3.06 8.63
CA GLU A 101 4.37 1.61 8.70
C GLU A 101 5.13 0.97 7.53
N TYR A 102 6.07 0.09 7.84
CA TYR A 102 6.78 -0.64 6.81
C TYR A 102 7.21 -2.01 7.35
N PHE A 103 7.41 -2.94 6.41
CA PHE A 103 7.89 -4.28 6.71
C PHE A 103 8.99 -4.63 5.72
N THR A 104 10.01 -5.35 6.19
CA THR A 104 11.01 -5.91 5.28
C THR A 104 10.66 -7.36 4.99
N LYS A 105 10.93 -7.79 3.76
CA LYS A 105 10.63 -9.17 3.35
C LYS A 105 11.78 -10.09 3.77
N PRO A 106 11.49 -11.27 4.27
CA PRO A 106 10.17 -11.84 4.48
C PRO A 106 9.49 -11.26 5.71
N PHE A 107 8.19 -11.11 5.66
CA PHE A 107 7.42 -10.53 6.76
C PHE A 107 6.40 -11.54 7.28
N ASP A 108 5.93 -11.33 8.51
CA ASP A 108 4.89 -12.14 9.11
C ASP A 108 3.52 -11.67 8.63
N PRO A 109 2.76 -12.50 7.90
CA PRO A 109 1.44 -12.10 7.41
C PRO A 109 0.46 -11.71 8.51
N LEU A 110 0.58 -12.31 9.70
CA LEU A 110 -0.31 -11.97 10.80
C LEU A 110 -0.01 -10.58 11.34
N GLU A 111 1.28 -10.23 11.45
CA GLU A 111 1.66 -8.87 11.86
C GLU A 111 1.19 -7.85 10.84
N LEU A 112 1.33 -8.15 9.56
CA LEU A 112 0.84 -7.25 8.52
C LEU A 112 -0.66 -7.04 8.65
N ASN A 113 -1.41 -8.13 8.83
CA ASN A 113 -2.86 -8.03 8.95
C ASN A 113 -3.27 -7.17 10.14
N GLU A 114 -2.57 -7.32 11.26
CA GLU A 114 -2.85 -6.52 12.45
C GLU A 114 -2.53 -5.04 12.21
N THR A 115 -1.42 -4.77 11.52
CA THR A 115 -1.05 -3.39 11.18
C THR A 115 -2.08 -2.78 10.24
N VAL A 116 -2.57 -3.54 9.26
CA VAL A 116 -3.61 -3.07 8.36
C VAL A 116 -4.86 -2.69 9.15
N LYS A 117 -5.28 -3.54 10.07
CA LYS A 117 -6.46 -3.24 10.89
C LYS A 117 -6.25 -1.99 11.74
N LYS A 118 -5.06 -1.83 12.30
CA LYS A 118 -4.74 -0.67 13.11
C LYS A 118 -4.78 0.61 12.28
N VAL A 119 -4.18 0.59 11.10
CA VAL A 119 -4.18 1.74 10.21
C VAL A 119 -5.59 2.07 9.77
N MET A 120 -6.37 1.06 9.38
CA MET A 120 -7.75 1.26 8.95
C MET A 120 -8.63 1.85 10.05
N SER A 121 -8.37 1.51 11.30
CA SER A 121 -9.16 2.03 12.41
C SER A 121 -8.91 3.51 12.66
N ARG A 122 -7.80 4.05 12.19
CA ARG A 122 -7.45 5.46 12.36
C ARG A 122 -8.00 6.35 11.25
N VAL A 123 -8.46 5.74 10.17
CA VAL A 123 -8.86 6.49 8.98
C VAL A 123 -10.37 6.45 8.87
N ALA A 124 -10.98 7.62 8.79
CA ALA A 124 -12.43 7.70 8.60
C ALA A 124 -12.77 7.17 7.20
N PRO A 125 -13.81 6.35 7.07
CA PRO A 125 -14.25 5.91 5.76
C PRO A 125 -14.63 7.11 4.90
N VAL A 126 -14.28 7.06 3.63
CA VAL A 126 -14.62 8.14 2.71
C VAL A 126 -16.13 8.36 2.67
N SER A 127 -16.86 7.28 2.75
CA SER A 127 -18.33 7.34 2.64
C SER A 127 -19.00 7.95 3.85
N THR A 128 -18.29 8.20 4.95
CA THR A 128 -18.92 8.76 6.14
C THR A 128 -19.00 10.26 6.11
N VAL A 129 -18.49 10.83 5.10
CA VAL A 129 -18.58 12.24 5.02
C VAL A 129 -19.99 12.61 4.72
N THR A 130 -20.69 13.07 5.51
CA THR A 130 -21.90 13.42 5.14
C THR A 130 -22.63 13.92 6.08
N LYS A 131 -22.94 14.11 6.13
CA LYS A 131 -23.69 14.39 6.93
C LYS A 131 -23.84 15.04 7.42
#